data_eff8c3540d9e12bdcb2beaa348960ec9
#
_entry.id   eff8c3540d9e12bdcb2beaa348960ec9
#
_cell.length_a   1.000
_cell.length_b   1.000
_cell.length_c   1.000
_cell.angle_alpha   90.00
_cell.angle_beta   90.00
_cell.angle_gamma   90.00
#
_symmetry.space_group_name_H-M   'P 1'
#
loop_
_entity.id
_entity.type
_entity.pdbx_description
1 polymer ?
#
loop_
_entity_poly.entity_id
_entity_poly.type
_entity_poly.pdbx_seq_one_letter_code
_entity_poly.pdbx_strand_id
1 'polypeptide(L)'
;MIREWVQENIKDGRLQSGGREYVIPSFFYEDDWKRHMSINLETGMWRCFKSGETGGFYKLVSLVRGVSYQRGKEVFYSYCIENGSLPEESDAKIVIPESKSLDYSEFVDVEEGSQAWNYLTSRSLNPARFYQCDSGKFKGRVIIPFEDSKGMFYFTARSLSNTTFPKYLNPPSEQGVKASHVLYPYKDSEEPLYITEGAFDALAIKEAGLNATCTNGCSPSYIQMQYLKAYPGEIVLAYDNDEAGREGLGRFERLRKRLCMDNISYVFPEKEKDWNSILMKKGESALRQTLQNYKKYNWSNNIDQIVSAL
;
A
#
# COMPACT_ATOMS: atom_id res chain seq x y z
N MET A 1 10.76 21.39 10.53
CA MET A 1 10.87 19.94 10.87
C MET A 1 12.13 19.28 10.32
N ILE A 2 12.40 19.26 8.98
CA ILE A 2 13.63 18.63 8.43
C ILE A 2 14.88 19.31 9.01
N ARG A 3 14.92 20.64 8.98
CA ARG A 3 16.02 21.46 9.53
C ARG A 3 16.26 21.16 11.00
N GLU A 4 15.23 21.22 11.80
CA GLU A 4 15.29 20.99 13.26
C GLU A 4 15.81 19.57 13.52
N TRP A 5 15.22 18.57 12.87
CA TRP A 5 15.66 17.19 13.03
C TRP A 5 17.13 17.00 12.67
N VAL A 6 17.58 17.56 11.53
CA VAL A 6 18.98 17.45 11.09
C VAL A 6 19.92 18.08 12.11
N GLN A 7 19.63 19.28 12.58
CA GLN A 7 20.49 20.00 13.52
C GLN A 7 20.49 19.39 14.92
N GLU A 8 19.41 18.76 15.33
CA GLU A 8 19.33 18.05 16.61
C GLU A 8 20.03 16.70 16.59
N ASN A 9 20.00 15.99 15.47
CA ASN A 9 20.51 14.62 15.39
C ASN A 9 21.90 14.50 14.75
N ILE A 10 22.40 15.55 14.10
CA ILE A 10 23.73 15.60 13.47
C ILE A 10 24.46 16.83 14.00
N LYS A 11 25.25 16.62 15.06
CA LYS A 11 25.88 17.75 15.80
C LYS A 11 27.13 18.33 15.12
N ASP A 12 27.87 17.53 14.36
CA ASP A 12 29.10 17.96 13.69
C ASP A 12 28.83 18.46 12.26
N GLY A 13 28.05 19.54 12.14
CA GLY A 13 27.74 20.15 10.86
C GLY A 13 27.95 21.69 10.87
N ARG A 14 28.03 22.25 9.65
CA ARG A 14 28.18 23.70 9.43
C ARG A 14 27.17 24.17 8.39
N LEU A 15 26.52 25.29 8.67
CA LEU A 15 25.61 25.93 7.71
C LEU A 15 26.43 26.60 6.59
N GLN A 16 25.95 26.39 5.34
CA GLN A 16 26.48 27.03 4.14
C GLN A 16 25.32 27.55 3.25
N SER A 17 25.64 28.24 2.18
CA SER A 17 24.68 28.71 1.16
C SER A 17 23.53 29.53 1.76
N GLY A 18 23.82 30.47 2.64
CA GLY A 18 22.80 31.28 3.31
C GLY A 18 21.90 30.48 4.26
N GLY A 19 22.42 29.39 4.80
CA GLY A 19 21.70 28.52 5.74
C GLY A 19 20.84 27.43 5.09
N ARG A 20 20.89 27.28 3.77
CA ARG A 20 20.12 26.22 3.07
C ARG A 20 20.80 24.86 3.11
N GLU A 21 22.11 24.85 3.16
CA GLU A 21 22.90 23.61 3.16
C GLU A 21 23.52 23.38 4.53
N TYR A 22 23.55 22.12 4.97
CA TYR A 22 24.22 21.68 6.18
C TYR A 22 25.31 20.67 5.81
N VAL A 23 26.57 21.07 5.97
CA VAL A 23 27.70 20.27 5.53
C VAL A 23 28.30 19.55 6.73
N ILE A 24 28.42 18.23 6.59
CA ILE A 24 28.76 17.28 7.64
C ILE A 24 29.89 16.34 7.21
N PRO A 25 30.61 15.70 8.14
CA PRO A 25 31.43 14.53 7.82
C PRO A 25 30.63 13.47 7.16
N SER A 26 31.22 12.77 6.21
CA SER A 26 30.57 11.68 5.48
C SER A 26 30.37 10.45 6.38
N PHE A 27 29.21 9.82 6.32
CA PHE A 27 28.95 8.53 6.98
C PHE A 27 29.66 7.34 6.34
N PHE A 28 30.31 7.55 5.19
CA PHE A 28 30.95 6.49 4.40
C PHE A 28 32.47 6.43 4.59
N TYR A 29 33.06 7.36 5.36
CA TYR A 29 34.50 7.44 5.56
C TYR A 29 34.81 7.86 6.99
N GLU A 30 35.73 7.14 7.62
CA GLU A 30 36.33 7.57 8.87
C GLU A 30 37.18 8.82 8.64
N ASP A 31 37.28 9.71 9.64
CA ASP A 31 38.07 10.92 9.64
C ASP A 31 37.82 11.93 8.49
N ASP A 32 36.56 12.09 8.09
CA ASP A 32 36.20 13.07 7.05
C ASP A 32 36.14 14.52 7.59
N TRP A 33 37.26 15.03 8.05
CA TRP A 33 37.35 16.38 8.60
C TRP A 33 37.02 17.49 7.60
N LYS A 34 37.11 17.23 6.28
CA LYS A 34 36.75 18.17 5.21
C LYS A 34 35.21 18.25 4.98
N ARG A 35 34.44 17.36 5.58
CA ARG A 35 32.97 17.33 5.48
C ARG A 35 32.49 17.25 4.03
N HIS A 36 32.68 16.11 3.40
CA HIS A 36 32.32 15.91 2.01
C HIS A 36 30.82 15.56 1.79
N MET A 37 29.96 15.70 2.79
CA MET A 37 28.54 15.44 2.66
C MET A 37 27.74 16.72 2.92
N SER A 38 26.83 17.06 1.98
CA SER A 38 25.91 18.20 2.10
C SER A 38 24.48 17.73 2.15
N ILE A 39 23.69 18.37 3.00
CA ILE A 39 22.25 18.12 3.20
C ILE A 39 21.52 19.43 2.94
N ASN A 40 20.58 19.42 2.02
CA ASN A 40 19.65 20.52 1.82
C ASN A 40 18.59 20.52 2.93
N LEU A 41 18.55 21.57 3.74
CA LEU A 41 17.69 21.66 4.93
C LEU A 41 16.22 21.96 4.62
N GLU A 42 15.87 22.29 3.38
CA GLU A 42 14.50 22.51 2.95
C GLU A 42 13.90 21.20 2.42
N THR A 43 14.66 20.47 1.61
CA THR A 43 14.20 19.26 0.93
C THR A 43 14.61 17.95 1.59
N GLY A 44 15.65 17.99 2.44
CA GLY A 44 16.27 16.81 3.03
C GLY A 44 17.09 15.96 2.04
N MET A 45 17.24 16.42 0.80
CA MET A 45 18.13 15.78 -0.16
C MET A 45 19.60 15.96 0.26
N TRP A 46 20.39 14.91 0.10
CA TRP A 46 21.79 14.93 0.45
C TRP A 46 22.69 14.30 -0.60
N ARG A 47 23.93 14.70 -0.61
CA ARG A 47 24.98 14.16 -1.47
C ARG A 47 26.31 14.09 -0.73
N CYS A 48 27.01 12.98 -0.89
CA CYS A 48 28.40 12.84 -0.53
C CYS A 48 29.28 13.07 -1.77
N PHE A 49 30.09 14.13 -1.75
CA PHE A 49 30.95 14.49 -2.89
C PHE A 49 32.13 13.54 -3.06
N LYS A 50 32.50 12.79 -2.03
CA LYS A 50 33.63 11.85 -2.07
C LYS A 50 33.23 10.45 -2.56
N SER A 51 32.07 9.92 -2.12
CA SER A 51 31.56 8.62 -2.56
C SER A 51 30.68 8.71 -3.80
N GLY A 52 30.11 9.88 -4.12
CA GLY A 52 29.08 10.05 -5.13
C GLY A 52 27.69 9.64 -4.66
N GLU A 53 27.55 9.07 -3.47
CA GLU A 53 26.28 8.65 -2.91
C GLU A 53 25.32 9.82 -2.69
N THR A 54 24.04 9.57 -2.97
CA THR A 54 22.96 10.54 -2.80
C THR A 54 21.74 9.89 -2.18
N GLY A 55 20.84 10.70 -1.64
CA GLY A 55 19.57 10.20 -1.14
C GLY A 55 18.62 11.28 -0.66
N GLY A 56 17.40 10.86 -0.40
CA GLY A 56 16.39 11.69 0.22
C GLY A 56 16.44 11.61 1.76
N PHE A 57 15.60 12.42 2.39
CA PHE A 57 15.62 12.63 3.83
C PHE A 57 15.47 11.35 4.65
N TYR A 58 14.55 10.46 4.30
CA TYR A 58 14.36 9.21 5.06
C TYR A 58 15.56 8.25 4.97
N LYS A 59 16.30 8.26 3.84
CA LYS A 59 17.57 7.52 3.73
C LYS A 59 18.62 8.16 4.66
N LEU A 60 18.62 9.48 4.81
CA LEU A 60 19.48 10.17 5.79
C LEU A 60 19.13 9.73 7.22
N VAL A 61 17.86 9.77 7.59
CA VAL A 61 17.42 9.33 8.92
C VAL A 61 17.83 7.87 9.19
N SER A 62 17.69 6.99 8.21
CA SER A 62 18.11 5.59 8.35
C SER A 62 19.61 5.45 8.58
N LEU A 63 20.44 6.22 7.88
CA LEU A 63 21.90 6.25 8.07
C LEU A 63 22.29 6.78 9.45
N VAL A 64 21.71 7.91 9.87
CA VAL A 64 21.99 8.55 11.17
C VAL A 64 21.63 7.63 12.34
N ARG A 65 20.56 6.88 12.21
CA ARG A 65 20.05 6.00 13.27
C ARG A 65 20.51 4.55 13.17
N GLY A 66 21.23 4.18 12.10
CA GLY A 66 21.68 2.81 11.88
C GLY A 66 20.51 1.82 11.73
N VAL A 67 19.40 2.24 11.11
CA VAL A 67 18.19 1.44 10.95
C VAL A 67 17.80 1.27 9.48
N SER A 68 16.86 0.38 9.19
CA SER A 68 16.31 0.24 7.84
C SER A 68 15.64 1.53 7.36
N TYR A 69 15.53 1.70 6.04
CA TYR A 69 14.84 2.83 5.42
C TYR A 69 13.41 3.02 5.95
N GLN A 70 12.68 1.92 6.10
CA GLN A 70 11.31 1.95 6.63
C GLN A 70 11.28 2.42 8.08
N ARG A 71 12.19 1.91 8.89
CA ARG A 71 12.32 2.34 10.29
C ARG A 71 12.77 3.80 10.40
N GLY A 72 13.60 4.28 9.48
CA GLY A 72 13.99 5.69 9.42
C GLY A 72 12.80 6.62 9.19
N LYS A 73 11.83 6.22 8.34
CA LYS A 73 10.56 6.95 8.20
C LYS A 73 9.78 7.01 9.52
N GLU A 74 9.62 5.87 10.19
CA GLU A 74 8.89 5.78 11.46
C GLU A 74 9.51 6.68 12.53
N VAL A 75 10.84 6.68 12.63
CA VAL A 75 11.59 7.54 13.57
C VAL A 75 11.31 9.02 13.32
N PHE A 76 11.34 9.45 12.06
CA PHE A 76 11.04 10.85 11.76
C PHE A 76 9.59 11.22 12.02
N TYR A 77 8.65 10.34 11.72
CA TYR A 77 7.24 10.58 12.03
C TYR A 77 6.97 10.68 13.53
N SER A 78 7.60 9.84 14.34
CA SER A 78 7.51 9.95 15.80
C SER A 78 8.04 11.31 16.29
N TYR A 79 9.18 11.73 15.75
CA TYR A 79 9.76 13.05 16.05
C TYR A 79 8.79 14.19 15.70
N CYS A 80 8.13 14.13 14.54
CA CYS A 80 7.15 15.13 14.15
C CYS A 80 5.98 15.20 15.12
N ILE A 81 5.47 14.05 15.57
CA ILE A 81 4.36 13.98 16.53
C ILE A 81 4.77 14.57 17.88
N GLU A 82 5.95 14.23 18.38
CA GLU A 82 6.48 14.70 19.67
C GLU A 82 6.69 16.23 19.68
N ASN A 83 7.00 16.82 18.52
CA ASN A 83 7.25 18.26 18.39
C ASN A 83 6.00 19.05 17.90
N GLY A 84 4.82 18.49 18.01
CA GLY A 84 3.54 19.18 17.74
C GLY A 84 3.33 19.60 16.29
N SER A 85 4.15 19.11 15.39
CA SER A 85 4.04 19.31 13.96
C SER A 85 3.81 17.94 13.34
N LEU A 86 2.58 17.63 13.01
CA LEU A 86 2.39 16.70 11.90
C LEU A 86 3.15 17.33 10.73
N PRO A 87 3.98 16.55 9.97
CA PRO A 87 4.46 17.09 8.70
C PRO A 87 3.22 17.70 8.06
N GLU A 88 3.28 18.98 7.67
CA GLU A 88 2.25 19.55 6.83
C GLU A 88 2.14 18.60 5.64
N GLU A 89 1.30 17.59 5.82
CA GLU A 89 0.67 16.97 4.72
C GLU A 89 -0.11 18.14 4.18
N SER A 90 0.47 18.80 3.19
CA SER A 90 -0.29 19.72 2.39
C SER A 90 -1.69 19.15 2.34
N ASP A 91 -2.71 19.96 2.60
CA ASP A 91 -4.08 19.76 2.13
C ASP A 91 -4.06 19.64 0.58
N ALA A 92 -3.08 18.93 0.07
CA ALA A 92 -3.02 18.46 -1.27
C ALA A 92 -4.31 17.67 -1.38
N LYS A 93 -5.38 18.37 -1.86
CA LYS A 93 -6.49 17.71 -2.49
C LYS A 93 -5.88 16.51 -3.16
N ILE A 94 -6.34 15.31 -2.81
CA ILE A 94 -5.87 14.08 -3.43
C ILE A 94 -6.09 14.31 -4.91
N VAL A 95 -5.09 14.88 -5.56
CA VAL A 95 -5.05 14.99 -7.00
C VAL A 95 -4.67 13.59 -7.41
N ILE A 96 -5.70 12.76 -7.64
CA ILE A 96 -5.49 11.57 -8.44
C ILE A 96 -4.91 12.15 -9.73
N PRO A 97 -3.65 11.83 -10.08
CA PRO A 97 -3.09 12.31 -11.33
C PRO A 97 -4.11 11.95 -12.41
N GLU A 98 -4.54 12.92 -13.21
CA GLU A 98 -5.40 12.61 -14.34
C GLU A 98 -4.75 11.47 -15.08
N SER A 99 -5.40 10.32 -15.09
CA SER A 99 -4.88 9.15 -15.77
C SER A 99 -4.75 9.53 -17.23
N LYS A 100 -3.53 9.55 -17.75
CA LYS A 100 -3.32 9.51 -19.20
C LYS A 100 -4.09 8.28 -19.66
N SER A 101 -4.90 8.41 -20.68
CA SER A 101 -5.66 7.30 -21.24
C SER A 101 -4.74 6.08 -21.39
N LEU A 102 -5.06 5.01 -20.68
CA LEU A 102 -4.34 3.75 -20.81
C LEU A 102 -4.59 3.21 -22.22
N ASP A 103 -3.54 2.85 -22.92
CA ASP A 103 -3.68 2.03 -24.11
C ASP A 103 -3.91 0.59 -23.66
N TYR A 104 -5.12 0.12 -23.84
CA TYR A 104 -5.56 -1.25 -23.55
C TYR A 104 -6.10 -1.97 -24.79
N SER A 105 -5.69 -1.51 -25.98
CA SER A 105 -6.08 -2.12 -27.26
C SER A 105 -5.69 -3.60 -27.39
N GLU A 106 -4.69 -4.04 -26.58
CA GLU A 106 -4.27 -5.45 -26.52
C GLU A 106 -5.17 -6.32 -25.63
N PHE A 107 -6.11 -5.73 -24.88
CA PHE A 107 -6.98 -6.47 -23.97
C PHE A 107 -8.27 -6.86 -24.67
N VAL A 108 -8.61 -8.12 -24.58
CA VAL A 108 -9.85 -8.68 -25.13
C VAL A 108 -10.67 -9.32 -24.03
N ASP A 109 -11.96 -9.43 -24.24
CA ASP A 109 -12.86 -10.13 -23.32
C ASP A 109 -12.38 -11.56 -23.09
N VAL A 110 -12.61 -12.08 -21.89
CA VAL A 110 -12.25 -13.47 -21.58
C VAL A 110 -13.17 -14.42 -22.33
N GLU A 111 -12.61 -15.15 -23.27
CA GLU A 111 -13.33 -16.12 -24.09
C GLU A 111 -13.64 -17.40 -23.30
N GLU A 112 -14.86 -17.92 -23.46
CA GLU A 112 -15.26 -19.19 -22.84
C GLU A 112 -14.36 -20.35 -23.28
N GLY A 113 -13.91 -21.14 -22.30
CA GLY A 113 -12.98 -22.25 -22.54
C GLY A 113 -11.52 -21.85 -22.68
N SER A 114 -11.19 -20.54 -22.69
CA SER A 114 -9.80 -20.07 -22.67
C SER A 114 -9.08 -20.44 -21.36
N GLN A 115 -7.75 -20.33 -21.36
CA GLN A 115 -6.98 -20.52 -20.12
C GLN A 115 -7.38 -19.52 -19.03
N ALA A 116 -7.68 -18.28 -19.41
CA ALA A 116 -8.16 -17.25 -18.51
C ALA A 116 -9.54 -17.59 -17.93
N TRP A 117 -10.46 -18.05 -18.76
CA TRP A 117 -11.79 -18.51 -18.33
C TRP A 117 -11.67 -19.64 -17.29
N ASN A 118 -10.92 -20.69 -17.62
CA ASN A 118 -10.74 -21.84 -16.73
C ASN A 118 -10.07 -21.44 -15.40
N TYR A 119 -9.12 -20.50 -15.45
CA TYR A 119 -8.47 -19.97 -14.26
C TYR A 119 -9.45 -19.21 -13.35
N LEU A 120 -10.29 -18.35 -13.92
CA LEU A 120 -11.27 -17.55 -13.18
C LEU A 120 -12.42 -18.39 -12.62
N THR A 121 -12.97 -19.28 -13.42
CA THR A 121 -14.03 -20.19 -12.99
C THR A 121 -13.57 -21.16 -11.90
N SER A 122 -12.32 -21.64 -11.98
CA SER A 122 -11.72 -22.43 -10.90
C SER A 122 -11.60 -21.66 -9.57
N ARG A 123 -11.64 -20.32 -9.62
CA ARG A 123 -11.64 -19.42 -8.47
C ARG A 123 -13.03 -18.95 -8.05
N SER A 124 -14.06 -19.49 -8.68
CA SER A 124 -15.47 -19.06 -8.46
C SER A 124 -15.68 -17.57 -8.71
N LEU A 125 -14.93 -16.99 -9.68
CA LEU A 125 -15.06 -15.60 -10.09
C LEU A 125 -15.73 -15.52 -11.47
N ASN A 126 -16.55 -14.48 -11.68
CA ASN A 126 -17.23 -14.25 -12.96
C ASN A 126 -16.25 -13.75 -14.03
N PRO A 127 -15.93 -14.53 -15.09
CA PRO A 127 -14.97 -14.13 -16.10
C PRO A 127 -15.32 -12.84 -16.86
N ALA A 128 -16.59 -12.49 -16.98
CA ALA A 128 -17.06 -11.28 -17.67
C ALA A 128 -16.58 -9.95 -17.03
N ARG A 129 -15.97 -10.01 -15.87
CA ARG A 129 -15.38 -8.84 -15.18
C ARG A 129 -13.90 -8.64 -15.45
N PHE A 130 -13.33 -9.42 -16.35
CA PHE A 130 -11.89 -9.45 -16.60
C PHE A 130 -11.62 -9.38 -18.09
N TYR A 131 -10.37 -9.04 -18.42
CA TYR A 131 -9.87 -9.20 -19.78
C TYR A 131 -8.76 -10.23 -19.81
N GLN A 132 -8.46 -10.76 -20.98
CA GLN A 132 -7.26 -11.54 -21.24
C GLN A 132 -6.33 -10.78 -22.20
N CYS A 133 -5.06 -11.14 -22.22
CA CYS A 133 -4.09 -10.55 -23.12
C CYS A 133 -3.28 -11.66 -23.78
N ASP A 134 -3.39 -11.75 -25.11
CA ASP A 134 -2.80 -12.83 -25.91
C ASP A 134 -1.52 -12.39 -26.63
N SER A 135 -1.14 -11.12 -26.50
CA SER A 135 0.05 -10.54 -27.12
C SER A 135 0.82 -9.62 -26.17
N GLY A 136 1.98 -9.13 -26.61
CA GLY A 136 2.73 -8.10 -25.95
C GLY A 136 3.23 -8.45 -24.54
N LYS A 137 3.42 -7.42 -23.74
CA LYS A 137 4.01 -7.49 -22.38
C LYS A 137 3.14 -8.28 -21.39
N PHE A 138 1.83 -8.26 -21.56
CA PHE A 138 0.87 -8.86 -20.64
C PHE A 138 0.35 -10.23 -21.11
N LYS A 139 0.95 -10.79 -22.17
CA LYS A 139 0.58 -12.10 -22.71
C LYS A 139 0.54 -13.18 -21.62
N GLY A 140 -0.51 -14.02 -21.67
CA GLY A 140 -0.72 -15.11 -20.71
C GLY A 140 -1.09 -14.64 -19.32
N ARG A 141 -1.76 -13.49 -19.23
CA ARG A 141 -2.25 -12.92 -17.96
C ARG A 141 -3.73 -12.60 -18.05
N VAL A 142 -4.39 -12.72 -16.91
CA VAL A 142 -5.71 -12.12 -16.66
C VAL A 142 -5.50 -10.67 -16.25
N ILE A 143 -6.25 -9.78 -16.87
CA ILE A 143 -6.27 -8.36 -16.57
C ILE A 143 -7.43 -8.09 -15.63
N ILE A 144 -7.13 -7.55 -14.46
CA ILE A 144 -8.11 -7.09 -13.48
C ILE A 144 -8.28 -5.59 -13.72
N PRO A 145 -9.37 -5.13 -14.34
CA PRO A 145 -9.56 -3.72 -14.67
C PRO A 145 -9.98 -2.95 -13.43
N PHE A 146 -9.46 -1.75 -13.25
CA PHE A 146 -9.92 -0.78 -12.26
C PHE A 146 -10.65 0.32 -13.03
N GLU A 147 -11.97 0.33 -12.90
CA GLU A 147 -12.86 1.11 -13.74
C GLU A 147 -13.74 2.04 -12.92
N ASP A 148 -14.05 3.18 -13.50
CA ASP A 148 -15.06 4.11 -13.02
C ASP A 148 -16.07 4.42 -14.15
N SER A 149 -16.91 5.43 -13.96
CA SER A 149 -17.88 5.86 -14.97
C SER A 149 -17.27 6.39 -16.27
N LYS A 150 -15.95 6.64 -16.30
CA LYS A 150 -15.20 7.13 -17.47
C LYS A 150 -14.45 6.02 -18.20
N GLY A 151 -14.44 4.81 -17.63
CA GLY A 151 -13.72 3.65 -18.17
C GLY A 151 -12.56 3.20 -17.30
N MET A 152 -11.67 2.38 -17.87
CA MET A 152 -10.52 1.82 -17.17
C MET A 152 -9.46 2.91 -16.91
N PHE A 153 -9.16 3.17 -15.64
CA PHE A 153 -8.15 4.14 -15.22
C PHE A 153 -6.87 3.48 -14.68
N TYR A 154 -6.93 2.18 -14.35
CA TYR A 154 -5.80 1.38 -13.90
C TYR A 154 -6.10 -0.10 -14.12
N PHE A 155 -5.10 -0.96 -14.04
CA PHE A 155 -5.27 -2.40 -14.03
C PHE A 155 -4.13 -3.10 -13.28
N THR A 156 -4.34 -4.36 -12.95
CA THR A 156 -3.26 -5.27 -12.58
C THR A 156 -3.38 -6.56 -13.38
N ALA A 157 -2.27 -7.07 -13.89
CA ALA A 157 -2.22 -8.24 -14.74
C ALA A 157 -1.66 -9.44 -13.99
N ARG A 158 -2.50 -10.42 -13.69
CA ARG A 158 -2.15 -11.65 -12.96
C ARG A 158 -1.70 -12.73 -13.91
N SER A 159 -0.54 -13.32 -13.68
CA SER A 159 -0.07 -14.50 -14.42
C SER A 159 -1.01 -15.68 -14.25
N LEU A 160 -1.36 -16.35 -15.35
CA LEU A 160 -2.10 -17.62 -15.36
C LEU A 160 -1.22 -18.82 -14.96
N SER A 161 0.11 -18.65 -15.05
CA SER A 161 1.09 -19.67 -14.66
C SER A 161 1.66 -19.38 -13.29
N ASN A 162 1.84 -20.43 -12.47
CA ASN A 162 2.52 -20.32 -11.19
C ASN A 162 4.05 -20.20 -11.31
N THR A 163 4.60 -20.45 -12.49
CA THR A 163 6.04 -20.40 -12.78
C THR A 163 6.49 -19.05 -13.38
N THR A 164 5.55 -18.21 -13.78
CA THR A 164 5.87 -16.92 -14.42
C THR A 164 6.02 -15.82 -13.37
N PHE A 165 7.17 -15.20 -13.34
CA PHE A 165 7.47 -14.04 -12.49
C PHE A 165 7.60 -12.74 -13.32
N PRO A 166 7.23 -11.59 -12.72
CA PRO A 166 6.50 -11.46 -11.46
C PRO A 166 5.06 -11.97 -11.59
N LYS A 167 4.50 -12.43 -10.45
CA LYS A 167 3.12 -12.93 -10.35
C LYS A 167 2.09 -11.90 -10.80
N TYR A 168 2.32 -10.64 -10.49
CA TYR A 168 1.53 -9.49 -10.93
C TYR A 168 2.40 -8.50 -11.71
N LEU A 169 1.84 -7.94 -12.77
CA LEU A 169 2.40 -6.81 -13.50
C LEU A 169 1.38 -5.68 -13.47
N ASN A 170 1.89 -4.47 -13.27
CA ASN A 170 1.10 -3.25 -13.27
C ASN A 170 1.43 -2.39 -14.51
N PRO A 171 0.58 -1.42 -14.84
CA PRO A 171 0.91 -0.43 -15.87
C PRO A 171 2.24 0.25 -15.60
N PRO A 172 2.94 0.76 -16.62
CA PRO A 172 4.15 1.55 -16.43
C PRO A 172 3.90 2.78 -15.55
N SER A 173 4.86 3.12 -14.69
CA SER A 173 4.73 4.26 -13.75
C SER A 173 4.61 5.62 -14.44
N GLU A 174 5.02 5.71 -15.70
CA GLU A 174 4.92 6.91 -16.54
C GLU A 174 3.46 7.31 -16.87
N GLN A 175 2.53 6.39 -16.67
CA GLN A 175 1.09 6.65 -16.84
C GLN A 175 0.45 7.39 -15.63
N GLY A 176 1.25 7.71 -14.60
CA GLY A 176 0.86 8.61 -13.50
C GLY A 176 0.17 7.93 -12.33
N VAL A 177 -0.63 6.89 -12.53
CA VAL A 177 -1.35 6.16 -11.47
C VAL A 177 -0.51 4.95 -11.01
N LYS A 178 -0.41 4.76 -9.68
CA LYS A 178 0.28 3.60 -9.07
C LYS A 178 -0.71 2.77 -8.26
N ALA A 179 -0.43 1.48 -8.08
CA ALA A 179 -1.23 0.61 -7.22
C ALA A 179 -1.49 1.21 -5.83
N SER A 180 -0.48 1.90 -5.28
CA SER A 180 -0.57 2.58 -3.98
C SER A 180 -1.44 3.86 -3.97
N HIS A 181 -1.93 4.30 -5.12
CA HIS A 181 -2.80 5.47 -5.23
C HIS A 181 -4.28 5.12 -5.32
N VAL A 182 -4.63 3.85 -5.47
CA VAL A 182 -5.98 3.41 -5.75
C VAL A 182 -6.45 2.35 -4.77
N LEU A 183 -7.74 2.36 -4.48
CA LEU A 183 -8.48 1.27 -3.85
C LEU A 183 -9.37 0.63 -4.92
N TYR A 184 -9.40 -0.70 -4.98
CA TYR A 184 -10.23 -1.38 -5.98
C TYR A 184 -10.65 -2.78 -5.53
N PRO A 185 -11.87 -3.17 -5.82
CA PRO A 185 -13.01 -2.31 -6.23
C PRO A 185 -13.36 -1.31 -5.13
N TYR A 186 -13.88 -0.12 -5.45
CA TYR A 186 -14.25 0.86 -4.43
C TYR A 186 -15.58 1.54 -4.77
N LYS A 187 -16.45 1.62 -3.77
CA LYS A 187 -17.72 2.31 -3.84
C LYS A 187 -18.05 2.90 -2.49
N ASP A 188 -18.37 4.19 -2.46
CA ASP A 188 -18.92 4.84 -1.27
C ASP A 188 -20.25 4.23 -0.88
N SER A 189 -20.37 3.88 0.39
CA SER A 189 -21.56 3.26 0.97
C SER A 189 -21.52 3.40 2.49
N GLU A 190 -22.66 3.34 3.15
CA GLU A 190 -22.75 3.24 4.61
C GLU A 190 -22.57 1.80 5.12
N GLU A 191 -22.56 0.81 4.21
CA GLU A 191 -22.31 -0.57 4.54
C GLU A 191 -20.85 -0.79 4.97
N PRO A 192 -20.54 -1.85 5.77
CA PRO A 192 -19.16 -2.19 6.10
C PRO A 192 -18.31 -2.40 4.84
N LEU A 193 -17.12 -1.80 4.80
CA LEU A 193 -16.13 -1.97 3.74
C LEU A 193 -15.05 -2.95 4.17
N TYR A 194 -15.02 -4.12 3.55
CA TYR A 194 -13.99 -5.13 3.81
C TYR A 194 -12.72 -4.82 3.01
N ILE A 195 -11.59 -4.73 3.69
CA ILE A 195 -10.30 -4.40 3.08
C ILE A 195 -9.40 -5.62 3.05
N THR A 196 -9.06 -6.08 1.85
CA THR A 196 -8.15 -7.20 1.60
C THR A 196 -6.78 -6.73 1.10
N GLU A 197 -5.81 -7.63 1.08
CA GLU A 197 -4.50 -7.37 0.49
C GLU A 197 -4.53 -7.41 -1.03
N GLY A 198 -5.23 -8.36 -1.60
CA GLY A 198 -5.26 -8.63 -3.02
C GLY A 198 -6.62 -8.47 -3.67
N ALA A 199 -6.62 -8.15 -4.98
CA ALA A 199 -7.85 -7.91 -5.73
C ALA A 199 -8.75 -9.16 -5.84
N PHE A 200 -8.20 -10.37 -5.91
CA PHE A 200 -9.02 -11.59 -5.99
C PHE A 200 -9.83 -11.83 -4.72
N ASP A 201 -9.28 -11.52 -3.55
CA ASP A 201 -9.99 -11.66 -2.29
C ASP A 201 -11.09 -10.60 -2.17
N ALA A 202 -10.82 -9.35 -2.55
CA ALA A 202 -11.85 -8.32 -2.62
C ALA A 202 -12.98 -8.70 -3.59
N LEU A 203 -12.65 -9.24 -4.77
CA LEU A 203 -13.66 -9.69 -5.74
C LEU A 203 -14.43 -10.89 -5.22
N ALA A 204 -13.78 -11.85 -4.53
CA ALA A 204 -14.47 -12.97 -3.90
C ALA A 204 -15.49 -12.50 -2.83
N ILE A 205 -15.14 -11.51 -2.04
CA ILE A 205 -16.06 -10.90 -1.06
C ILE A 205 -17.23 -10.20 -1.78
N LYS A 206 -16.97 -9.57 -2.92
CA LYS A 206 -18.04 -8.97 -3.75
C LYS A 206 -18.95 -10.01 -4.39
N GLU A 207 -18.46 -11.18 -4.79
CA GLU A 207 -19.31 -12.29 -5.24
C GLU A 207 -20.28 -12.73 -4.13
N ALA A 208 -19.83 -12.70 -2.87
CA ALA A 208 -20.71 -12.94 -1.72
C ALA A 208 -21.69 -11.79 -1.41
N GLY A 209 -21.73 -10.74 -2.24
CA GLY A 209 -22.65 -9.60 -2.12
C GLY A 209 -22.30 -8.62 -0.99
N LEU A 210 -21.04 -8.54 -0.58
CA LEU A 210 -20.55 -7.60 0.41
C LEU A 210 -19.69 -6.50 -0.24
N ASN A 211 -19.57 -5.33 0.39
CA ASN A 211 -18.75 -4.26 -0.12
C ASN A 211 -17.29 -4.48 0.26
N ALA A 212 -16.40 -4.54 -0.72
CA ALA A 212 -14.99 -4.84 -0.50
C ALA A 212 -14.06 -4.04 -1.41
N THR A 213 -12.84 -3.84 -0.94
CA THR A 213 -11.74 -3.23 -1.68
C THR A 213 -10.42 -3.88 -1.32
N CYS A 214 -9.37 -3.64 -2.11
CA CYS A 214 -8.02 -4.07 -1.76
C CYS A 214 -7.00 -2.94 -1.80
N THR A 215 -5.94 -3.11 -1.04
CA THR A 215 -4.80 -2.18 -0.98
C THR A 215 -3.71 -2.50 -2.00
N ASN A 216 -3.86 -3.60 -2.75
CA ASN A 216 -2.83 -4.11 -3.69
C ASN A 216 -1.47 -4.37 -3.00
N GLY A 217 -1.50 -4.87 -1.79
CA GLY A 217 -0.35 -5.21 -0.94
C GLY A 217 -0.72 -5.23 0.53
N CYS A 218 0.14 -5.79 1.36
CA CYS A 218 -0.11 -5.99 2.79
C CYS A 218 -0.08 -4.70 3.63
N SER A 219 0.03 -3.52 3.02
CA SER A 219 0.05 -2.26 3.75
C SER A 219 -0.54 -1.15 2.90
N PRO A 220 -1.60 -0.48 3.35
CA PRO A 220 -2.14 0.66 2.64
C PRO A 220 -1.10 1.79 2.60
N SER A 221 -1.12 2.55 1.53
CA SER A 221 -0.39 3.80 1.43
C SER A 221 -1.13 4.91 2.20
N TYR A 222 -0.44 6.02 2.41
CA TYR A 222 -1.09 7.19 2.99
C TYR A 222 -2.28 7.68 2.16
N ILE A 223 -2.17 7.69 0.83
CA ILE A 223 -3.25 8.09 -0.08
C ILE A 223 -4.47 7.16 0.09
N GLN A 224 -4.25 5.85 0.09
CA GLN A 224 -5.31 4.88 0.34
C GLN A 224 -5.97 5.09 1.71
N MET A 225 -5.19 5.39 2.76
CA MET A 225 -5.73 5.68 4.09
C MET A 225 -6.57 6.95 4.14
N GLN A 226 -6.31 7.96 3.30
CA GLN A 226 -7.17 9.14 3.20
C GLN A 226 -8.54 8.80 2.61
N TYR A 227 -8.60 7.93 1.59
CA TYR A 227 -9.87 7.42 1.08
C TYR A 227 -10.63 6.65 2.16
N LEU A 228 -9.93 5.77 2.89
CA LEU A 228 -10.55 4.99 3.97
C LEU A 228 -11.05 5.87 5.10
N LYS A 229 -10.33 6.94 5.43
CA LYS A 229 -10.77 7.92 6.44
C LYS A 229 -12.04 8.65 6.03
N ALA A 230 -12.20 8.93 4.73
CA ALA A 230 -13.37 9.59 4.19
C ALA A 230 -14.58 8.64 4.00
N TYR A 231 -14.37 7.33 4.13
CA TYR A 231 -15.44 6.34 3.98
C TYR A 231 -16.48 6.47 5.09
N PRO A 232 -17.78 6.59 4.77
CA PRO A 232 -18.81 6.88 5.78
C PRO A 232 -19.18 5.67 6.65
N GLY A 233 -18.98 4.44 6.13
CA GLY A 233 -19.32 3.20 6.82
C GLY A 233 -18.20 2.67 7.73
N GLU A 234 -18.43 1.52 8.32
CA GLU A 234 -17.44 0.80 9.10
C GLU A 234 -16.35 0.19 8.19
N ILE A 235 -15.10 0.24 8.62
CA ILE A 235 -13.99 -0.39 7.93
C ILE A 235 -13.66 -1.71 8.61
N VAL A 236 -13.65 -2.81 7.85
CA VAL A 236 -13.33 -4.13 8.34
C VAL A 236 -12.06 -4.64 7.65
N LEU A 237 -10.98 -4.78 8.40
CA LEU A 237 -9.75 -5.37 7.88
C LEU A 237 -9.94 -6.88 7.70
N ALA A 238 -9.90 -7.34 6.47
CA ALA A 238 -10.05 -8.72 6.05
C ALA A 238 -8.75 -9.20 5.38
N TYR A 239 -7.65 -9.22 6.16
CA TYR A 239 -6.33 -9.63 5.67
C TYR A 239 -6.18 -11.15 5.69
N ASP A 240 -5.18 -11.66 5.00
CA ASP A 240 -4.88 -13.09 4.95
C ASP A 240 -4.44 -13.62 6.32
N ASN A 241 -4.72 -14.88 6.61
CA ASN A 241 -4.30 -15.52 7.85
C ASN A 241 -2.88 -16.10 7.74
N ASP A 242 -1.92 -15.22 7.43
CA ASP A 242 -0.50 -15.57 7.38
C ASP A 242 0.36 -14.47 8.04
N GLU A 243 1.66 -14.66 8.04
CA GLU A 243 2.60 -13.72 8.67
C GLU A 243 2.53 -12.32 8.03
N ALA A 244 2.40 -12.26 6.69
CA ALA A 244 2.31 -11.00 5.95
C ALA A 244 1.03 -10.22 6.32
N GLY A 245 -0.12 -10.91 6.45
CA GLY A 245 -1.37 -10.30 6.88
C GLY A 245 -1.30 -9.76 8.31
N ARG A 246 -0.67 -10.49 9.22
CA ARG A 246 -0.44 -10.02 10.61
C ARG A 246 0.47 -8.79 10.66
N GLU A 247 1.54 -8.78 9.89
CA GLU A 247 2.40 -7.59 9.75
C GLU A 247 1.65 -6.41 9.13
N GLY A 248 0.81 -6.69 8.12
CA GLY A 248 -0.05 -5.70 7.45
C GLY A 248 -1.00 -5.04 8.44
N LEU A 249 -1.64 -5.81 9.31
CA LEU A 249 -2.48 -5.29 10.40
C LEU A 249 -1.70 -4.33 11.30
N GLY A 250 -0.48 -4.69 11.71
CA GLY A 250 0.36 -3.82 12.53
C GLY A 250 0.74 -2.51 11.82
N ARG A 251 0.94 -2.53 10.50
CA ARG A 251 1.21 -1.32 9.71
C ARG A 251 -0.04 -0.46 9.56
N PHE A 252 -1.19 -1.07 9.30
CA PHE A 252 -2.48 -0.38 9.25
C PHE A 252 -2.77 0.33 10.57
N GLU A 253 -2.55 -0.34 11.69
CA GLU A 253 -2.77 0.21 13.02
C GLU A 253 -1.93 1.47 13.29
N ARG A 254 -0.67 1.49 12.88
CA ARG A 254 0.16 2.70 13.01
C ARG A 254 -0.38 3.87 12.20
N LEU A 255 -0.81 3.62 10.97
CA LEU A 255 -1.39 4.65 10.10
C LEU A 255 -2.75 5.13 10.63
N ARG A 256 -3.58 4.22 11.10
CA ARG A 256 -4.87 4.52 11.69
C ARG A 256 -4.76 5.46 12.90
N LYS A 257 -3.87 5.14 13.86
CA LYS A 257 -3.60 6.00 15.02
C LYS A 257 -3.22 7.41 14.60
N ARG A 258 -2.35 7.51 13.59
CA ARG A 258 -1.90 8.77 13.04
C ARG A 258 -3.04 9.59 12.42
N LEU A 259 -4.01 8.93 11.80
CA LEU A 259 -5.15 9.57 11.13
C LEU A 259 -6.38 9.73 12.03
N CYS A 260 -6.29 9.31 13.30
CA CYS A 260 -7.41 9.33 14.26
C CYS A 260 -8.66 8.63 13.70
N MET A 261 -8.49 7.43 13.18
CA MET A 261 -9.58 6.60 12.66
C MET A 261 -10.02 5.60 13.72
N ASP A 262 -11.29 5.65 14.15
CA ASP A 262 -11.80 4.84 15.27
C ASP A 262 -12.79 3.76 14.83
N ASN A 263 -13.42 3.91 13.67
CA ASN A 263 -14.45 2.98 13.18
C ASN A 263 -13.83 1.82 12.37
N ILE A 264 -13.05 0.97 13.04
CA ILE A 264 -12.32 -0.13 12.41
C ILE A 264 -12.54 -1.43 13.15
N SER A 265 -12.82 -2.46 12.41
CA SER A 265 -12.96 -3.84 12.86
C SER A 265 -12.00 -4.75 12.08
N TYR A 266 -11.93 -6.01 12.46
CA TYR A 266 -11.11 -6.99 11.75
C TYR A 266 -11.75 -8.37 11.72
N VAL A 267 -11.40 -9.13 10.69
CA VAL A 267 -11.78 -10.53 10.52
C VAL A 267 -10.68 -11.27 9.76
N PHE A 268 -10.49 -12.55 10.08
CA PHE A 268 -9.53 -13.42 9.40
C PHE A 268 -10.20 -14.69 8.89
N PRO A 269 -9.71 -15.28 7.79
CA PRO A 269 -10.16 -16.57 7.33
C PRO A 269 -9.65 -17.66 8.29
N GLU A 270 -10.54 -18.20 9.15
CA GLU A 270 -10.18 -19.04 10.32
C GLU A 270 -9.33 -20.29 10.00
N LYS A 271 -9.73 -21.03 8.93
CA LYS A 271 -9.10 -22.32 8.58
C LYS A 271 -8.49 -22.31 7.18
N GLU A 272 -8.82 -21.32 6.40
CA GLU A 272 -8.35 -21.15 5.03
C GLU A 272 -7.28 -20.07 4.99
N LYS A 273 -6.46 -20.11 3.94
CA LYS A 273 -5.38 -19.13 3.80
C LYS A 273 -5.91 -17.74 3.48
N ASP A 274 -6.88 -17.66 2.59
CA ASP A 274 -7.42 -16.43 2.00
C ASP A 274 -8.93 -16.53 1.76
N TRP A 275 -9.56 -15.42 1.45
CA TRP A 275 -11.02 -15.32 1.26
C TRP A 275 -11.49 -15.99 -0.02
N ASN A 276 -10.71 -15.95 -1.08
CA ASN A 276 -11.03 -16.65 -2.31
C ASN A 276 -11.05 -18.17 -2.09
N SER A 277 -10.17 -18.70 -1.25
CA SER A 277 -10.20 -20.12 -0.88
C SER A 277 -11.49 -20.54 -0.15
N ILE A 278 -12.05 -19.66 0.69
CA ILE A 278 -13.35 -19.92 1.32
C ILE A 278 -14.46 -19.96 0.27
N LEU A 279 -14.50 -18.97 -0.65
CA LEU A 279 -15.46 -18.95 -1.75
C LEU A 279 -15.41 -20.24 -2.57
N MET A 280 -14.22 -20.65 -2.99
CA MET A 280 -14.01 -21.86 -3.80
C MET A 280 -14.45 -23.14 -3.11
N LYS A 281 -14.20 -23.29 -1.82
CA LYS A 281 -14.42 -24.53 -1.08
C LYS A 281 -15.80 -24.62 -0.43
N LYS A 282 -16.35 -23.49 0.00
CA LYS A 282 -17.55 -23.45 0.87
C LYS A 282 -18.69 -22.62 0.26
N GLY A 283 -18.42 -21.86 -0.82
CA GLY A 283 -19.40 -21.02 -1.50
C GLY A 283 -19.70 -19.68 -0.82
N GLU A 284 -20.52 -18.88 -1.47
CA GLU A 284 -20.84 -17.48 -1.12
C GLU A 284 -21.46 -17.34 0.27
N SER A 285 -22.41 -18.21 0.62
CA SER A 285 -23.11 -18.14 1.92
C SER A 285 -22.17 -18.33 3.10
N ALA A 286 -21.23 -19.28 3.01
CA ALA A 286 -20.26 -19.54 4.07
C ALA A 286 -19.23 -18.40 4.15
N LEU A 287 -18.81 -17.85 3.02
CA LEU A 287 -17.94 -16.68 2.96
C LEU A 287 -18.60 -15.48 3.64
N ARG A 288 -19.85 -15.17 3.28
CA ARG A 288 -20.62 -14.08 3.89
C ARG A 288 -20.76 -14.26 5.41
N GLN A 289 -21.14 -15.45 5.87
CA GLN A 289 -21.26 -15.73 7.30
C GLN A 289 -19.95 -15.54 8.05
N THR A 290 -18.83 -16.01 7.49
CA THR A 290 -17.51 -15.84 8.11
C THR A 290 -17.16 -14.36 8.23
N LEU A 291 -17.36 -13.57 7.18
CA LEU A 291 -17.06 -12.15 7.15
C LEU A 291 -17.93 -11.35 8.10
N GLN A 292 -19.23 -11.67 8.24
CA GLN A 292 -20.15 -10.98 9.15
C GLN A 292 -19.84 -11.21 10.64
N ASN A 293 -19.01 -12.20 10.97
CA ASN A 293 -18.56 -12.48 12.33
C ASN A 293 -17.31 -11.63 12.72
N TYR A 294 -17.09 -10.49 12.07
CA TYR A 294 -15.98 -9.61 12.40
C TYR A 294 -16.05 -9.08 13.82
N LYS A 295 -14.87 -8.82 14.41
CA LYS A 295 -14.73 -8.31 15.77
C LYS A 295 -14.43 -6.83 15.76
N LYS A 296 -15.14 -6.05 16.56
CA LYS A 296 -14.79 -4.65 16.78
C LYS A 296 -13.41 -4.57 17.42
N TYR A 297 -12.61 -3.64 16.93
CA TYR A 297 -11.29 -3.42 17.47
C TYR A 297 -11.39 -2.81 18.88
N ASN A 298 -10.93 -3.53 19.89
CA ASN A 298 -10.88 -3.01 21.26
C ASN A 298 -9.50 -2.38 21.50
N TRP A 299 -9.47 -1.07 21.54
CA TRP A 299 -8.27 -0.24 21.67
C TRP A 299 -7.46 -0.47 22.97
N SER A 300 -8.06 -1.06 23.99
CA SER A 300 -7.38 -1.42 25.23
C SER A 300 -6.52 -2.69 25.11
N ASN A 301 -6.73 -3.49 24.09
CA ASN A 301 -5.94 -4.70 23.83
C ASN A 301 -4.77 -4.38 22.90
N ASN A 302 -3.57 -4.66 23.37
CA ASN A 302 -2.36 -4.49 22.59
C ASN A 302 -2.40 -5.40 21.34
N ILE A 303 -1.88 -4.94 20.19
CA ILE A 303 -1.77 -5.75 18.95
C ILE A 303 -1.18 -7.14 19.23
N ASP A 304 -0.20 -7.23 20.13
CA ASP A 304 0.44 -8.48 20.54
C ASP A 304 -0.56 -9.50 21.13
N GLN A 305 -1.63 -9.03 21.77
CA GLN A 305 -2.70 -9.91 22.29
C GLN A 305 -3.64 -10.38 21.16
N ILE A 306 -3.85 -9.57 20.13
CA ILE A 306 -4.66 -9.95 18.97
C ILE A 306 -3.90 -10.98 18.14
N VAL A 307 -2.61 -10.75 17.91
CA VAL A 307 -1.72 -11.64 17.15
C VAL A 307 -1.48 -12.96 17.89
N SER A 308 -1.44 -12.95 19.23
CA SER A 308 -1.27 -14.17 20.04
C SER A 308 -2.56 -14.99 20.21
N ALA A 309 -3.72 -14.41 19.94
CA ALA A 309 -5.03 -15.09 20.00
C ALA A 309 -5.47 -15.72 18.67
N LEU A 310 -4.68 -15.54 17.60
CA LEU A 310 -4.83 -16.12 16.27
C LEU A 310 -3.83 -17.26 16.06
#